data_b3ce34a9569ea1e7d8b397c4a13f887d
#
_entry.id   b3ce34a9569ea1e7d8b397c4a13f887d
#
_cell.length_a   1.000
_cell.length_b   1.000
_cell.length_c   1.000
_cell.angle_alpha   90.00
_cell.angle_beta   90.00
_cell.angle_gamma   90.00
#
_symmetry.space_group_name_H-M   'P 1'
#
loop_
_entity.id
_entity.type
_entity.pdbx_description
1 polymer ?
#
loop_
_entity_poly.entity_id
_entity_poly.type
_entity_poly.pdbx_seq_one_letter_code
_entity_poly.pdbx_strand_id
1 'polypeptide(L)'
;PRWMLDLDGVESAMAAGAGLLVLCNPWNPVGRVLTTAELDAVAALSSVYGVPVFADEIHAPLVLDEHLSHVPYASRPGADPDLTFTATAASKGWNIPGLKCAQLIASGRARTRWDADARSAHLQAEASVIGAMATIAALREGREWLSEGRTYIRANRELVGDVLAGVEGIDVTLPEATYLAWLDCRGLGLERPAHLFRKEAGVAMNEGVTFGTAWSGFCRLNLATGRNIEEETVRRIGCTARRLSRATP
;
A
#
# COMPACT_ATOMS: atom_id res chain seq x y z
N PRO A 1 -8.45 -13.48 -8.58
CA PRO A 1 -9.17 -13.45 -7.30
C PRO A 1 -8.94 -12.10 -6.62
N ARG A 2 -9.98 -11.54 -5.99
CA ARG A 2 -9.89 -10.29 -5.24
C ARG A 2 -9.36 -10.58 -3.83
N TRP A 3 -8.36 -9.86 -3.40
CA TRP A 3 -7.85 -9.92 -2.02
C TRP A 3 -8.91 -9.39 -1.06
N MET A 4 -9.11 -10.08 0.07
CA MET A 4 -10.09 -9.71 1.09
C MET A 4 -9.40 -9.55 2.42
N LEU A 5 -9.92 -8.67 3.28
CA LEU A 5 -9.47 -8.58 4.66
C LEU A 5 -9.96 -9.82 5.42
N ASP A 6 -9.05 -10.51 6.10
CA ASP A 6 -9.37 -11.66 6.96
C ASP A 6 -9.91 -11.15 8.30
N LEU A 7 -11.21 -10.87 8.33
CA LEU A 7 -11.88 -10.33 9.51
C LEU A 7 -11.92 -11.36 10.67
N ASP A 8 -12.03 -12.65 10.36
CA ASP A 8 -12.02 -13.71 11.38
C ASP A 8 -10.63 -13.81 12.04
N GLY A 9 -9.57 -13.68 11.24
CA GLY A 9 -8.19 -13.60 11.74
C GLY A 9 -7.94 -12.33 12.57
N VAL A 10 -8.49 -11.18 12.16
CA VAL A 10 -8.44 -9.94 12.93
C VAL A 10 -9.14 -10.11 14.27
N GLU A 11 -10.36 -10.65 14.29
CA GLU A 11 -11.11 -10.89 15.51
C GLU A 11 -10.35 -11.83 16.44
N SER A 12 -9.86 -12.95 15.92
CA SER A 12 -9.09 -13.93 16.69
C SER A 12 -7.85 -13.32 17.34
N ALA A 13 -7.14 -12.45 16.61
CA ALA A 13 -5.96 -11.76 17.14
C ALA A 13 -6.33 -10.75 18.25
N MET A 14 -7.43 -10.01 18.07
CA MET A 14 -7.92 -9.08 19.09
C MET A 14 -8.38 -9.80 20.35
N ALA A 15 -9.11 -10.91 20.21
CA ALA A 15 -9.55 -11.77 21.32
C ALA A 15 -8.35 -12.38 22.07
N ALA A 16 -7.25 -12.66 21.37
CA ALA A 16 -6.01 -13.16 21.97
C ALA A 16 -5.15 -12.06 22.63
N GLY A 17 -5.61 -10.78 22.64
CA GLY A 17 -4.96 -9.69 23.35
C GLY A 17 -4.03 -8.85 22.47
N ALA A 18 -4.26 -8.76 21.17
CA ALA A 18 -3.55 -7.80 20.34
C ALA A 18 -3.73 -6.38 20.89
N GLY A 19 -2.63 -5.66 21.05
CA GLY A 19 -2.63 -4.30 21.64
C GLY A 19 -2.83 -3.18 20.63
N LEU A 20 -2.77 -3.47 19.32
CA LEU A 20 -2.91 -2.52 18.22
C LEU A 20 -3.25 -3.25 16.94
N LEU A 21 -4.17 -2.71 16.15
CA LEU A 21 -4.35 -3.06 14.74
C LEU A 21 -3.73 -1.98 13.86
N VAL A 22 -2.82 -2.36 12.95
CA VAL A 22 -2.33 -1.47 11.88
C VAL A 22 -3.14 -1.75 10.62
N LEU A 23 -3.96 -0.78 10.21
CA LEU A 23 -4.86 -0.88 9.06
C LEU A 23 -4.30 -0.03 7.91
N CYS A 24 -3.73 -0.66 6.89
CA CYS A 24 -3.22 0.03 5.70
C CYS A 24 -4.33 0.17 4.66
N ASN A 25 -4.78 1.40 4.38
CA ASN A 25 -5.83 1.68 3.39
C ASN A 25 -5.58 3.00 2.63
N PRO A 26 -5.33 2.99 1.34
CA PRO A 26 -5.23 1.85 0.41
C PRO A 26 -4.11 0.87 0.76
N TRP A 27 -4.37 -0.40 0.49
CA TRP A 27 -3.59 -1.52 1.04
C TRP A 27 -2.32 -1.82 0.23
N ASN A 28 -1.17 -1.59 0.81
CA ASN A 28 0.14 -2.03 0.30
C ASN A 28 0.48 -3.41 0.91
N PRO A 29 0.78 -4.46 0.13
CA PRO A 29 1.27 -4.42 -1.26
C PRO A 29 0.21 -4.65 -2.36
N VAL A 30 -1.01 -5.03 -2.04
CA VAL A 30 -2.00 -5.53 -3.01
C VAL A 30 -2.76 -4.42 -3.76
N GLY A 31 -2.63 -3.17 -3.33
CA GLY A 31 -3.21 -2.03 -4.02
C GLY A 31 -4.72 -1.88 -3.89
N ARG A 32 -5.37 -2.57 -2.94
CA ARG A 32 -6.82 -2.47 -2.72
C ARG A 32 -7.24 -1.21 -1.99
N VAL A 33 -8.44 -0.72 -2.33
CA VAL A 33 -9.20 0.21 -1.49
C VAL A 33 -10.20 -0.60 -0.67
N LEU A 34 -10.14 -0.48 0.65
CA LEU A 34 -11.08 -1.18 1.53
C LEU A 34 -12.49 -0.61 1.38
N THR A 35 -13.47 -1.49 1.39
CA THR A 35 -14.88 -1.11 1.33
C THR A 35 -15.35 -0.51 2.66
N THR A 36 -16.44 0.28 2.61
CA THR A 36 -17.07 0.79 3.83
C THR A 36 -17.50 -0.34 4.77
N ALA A 37 -17.97 -1.47 4.23
CA ALA A 37 -18.37 -2.63 5.03
C ALA A 37 -17.17 -3.26 5.78
N GLU A 38 -16.00 -3.37 5.14
CA GLU A 38 -14.79 -3.84 5.81
C GLU A 38 -14.32 -2.88 6.89
N LEU A 39 -14.36 -1.57 6.62
CA LEU A 39 -14.01 -0.55 7.60
C LEU A 39 -14.96 -0.54 8.80
N ASP A 40 -16.27 -0.71 8.56
CA ASP A 40 -17.28 -0.79 9.62
C ASP A 40 -17.10 -2.05 10.48
N ALA A 41 -16.77 -3.19 9.87
CA ALA A 41 -16.47 -4.42 10.59
C ALA A 41 -15.23 -4.25 11.49
N VAL A 42 -14.16 -3.64 10.98
CA VAL A 42 -12.97 -3.32 11.78
C VAL A 42 -13.32 -2.39 12.94
N ALA A 43 -14.15 -1.37 12.71
CA ALA A 43 -14.57 -0.43 13.75
C ALA A 43 -15.38 -1.14 14.87
N ALA A 44 -16.29 -2.04 14.49
CA ALA A 44 -17.05 -2.85 15.43
C ALA A 44 -16.13 -3.75 16.29
N LEU A 45 -15.17 -4.46 15.65
CA LEU A 45 -14.20 -5.30 16.36
C LEU A 45 -13.32 -4.46 17.31
N SER A 46 -12.81 -3.33 16.84
CA SER A 46 -12.02 -2.39 17.66
C SER A 46 -12.78 -1.96 18.91
N SER A 47 -14.06 -1.61 18.75
CA SER A 47 -14.93 -1.19 19.86
C SER A 47 -15.20 -2.33 20.85
N VAL A 48 -15.49 -3.55 20.35
CA VAL A 48 -15.81 -4.73 21.21
C VAL A 48 -14.59 -5.13 22.04
N TYR A 49 -13.40 -5.17 21.44
CA TYR A 49 -12.19 -5.62 22.12
C TYR A 49 -11.36 -4.49 22.75
N GLY A 50 -11.75 -3.22 22.55
CA GLY A 50 -11.02 -2.06 23.04
C GLY A 50 -9.62 -1.91 22.42
N VAL A 51 -9.39 -2.44 21.23
CA VAL A 51 -8.10 -2.46 20.54
C VAL A 51 -7.97 -1.21 19.67
N PRO A 52 -6.94 -0.35 19.89
CA PRO A 52 -6.70 0.80 19.05
C PRO A 52 -6.42 0.43 17.59
N VAL A 53 -6.85 1.31 16.67
CA VAL A 53 -6.57 1.19 15.23
C VAL A 53 -5.65 2.33 14.81
N PHE A 54 -4.51 1.97 14.23
CA PHE A 54 -3.62 2.89 13.52
C PHE A 54 -3.92 2.76 12.02
N ALA A 55 -4.72 3.69 11.49
CA ALA A 55 -5.08 3.75 10.08
C ALA A 55 -3.95 4.44 9.29
N ASP A 56 -3.15 3.64 8.57
CA ASP A 56 -2.15 4.15 7.63
C ASP A 56 -2.80 4.47 6.28
N GLU A 57 -3.08 5.76 6.07
CA GLU A 57 -3.80 6.29 4.90
C GLU A 57 -2.88 7.09 3.96
N ILE A 58 -1.57 6.88 4.06
CA ILE A 58 -0.58 7.64 3.25
C ILE A 58 -0.76 7.46 1.74
N HIS A 59 -1.39 6.37 1.31
CA HIS A 59 -1.73 6.11 -0.09
C HIS A 59 -3.10 6.68 -0.52
N ALA A 60 -3.87 7.29 0.36
CA ALA A 60 -5.22 7.83 0.08
C ALA A 60 -5.29 8.71 -1.19
N PRO A 61 -4.31 9.59 -1.50
CA PRO A 61 -4.34 10.40 -2.71
C PRO A 61 -4.21 9.62 -4.02
N LEU A 62 -3.80 8.34 -3.96
CA LEU A 62 -3.42 7.52 -5.10
C LEU A 62 -4.48 6.48 -5.48
N VAL A 63 -5.77 6.78 -5.31
CA VAL A 63 -6.84 5.95 -5.89
C VAL A 63 -6.79 6.13 -7.40
N LEU A 64 -6.59 5.02 -8.13
CA LEU A 64 -6.43 5.00 -9.59
C LEU A 64 -7.76 4.75 -10.31
N ASP A 65 -8.64 3.93 -9.74
CA ASP A 65 -9.94 3.63 -10.33
C ASP A 65 -10.93 4.76 -10.07
N GLU A 66 -11.52 5.29 -11.15
CA GLU A 66 -12.43 6.43 -11.09
C GLU A 66 -13.75 6.15 -10.37
N HIS A 67 -14.12 4.86 -10.28
CA HIS A 67 -15.33 4.42 -9.59
C HIS A 67 -15.14 4.21 -8.09
N LEU A 68 -13.90 4.32 -7.60
CA LEU A 68 -13.56 4.13 -6.21
C LEU A 68 -13.16 5.47 -5.57
N SER A 69 -13.43 5.57 -4.29
CA SER A 69 -12.96 6.67 -3.46
C SER A 69 -12.39 6.12 -2.16
N HIS A 70 -11.30 6.70 -1.71
CA HIS A 70 -10.81 6.42 -0.37
C HIS A 70 -11.81 6.96 0.66
N VAL A 71 -12.16 6.11 1.61
CA VAL A 71 -12.96 6.47 2.77
C VAL A 71 -12.05 6.43 4.00
N PRO A 72 -11.83 7.56 4.70
CA PRO A 72 -11.04 7.56 5.91
C PRO A 72 -11.66 6.67 6.99
N TYR A 73 -10.86 5.84 7.65
CA TYR A 73 -11.34 4.99 8.74
C TYR A 73 -12.01 5.81 9.85
N ALA A 74 -11.38 6.92 10.25
CA ALA A 74 -11.91 7.82 11.27
C ALA A 74 -13.28 8.45 10.93
N SER A 75 -13.73 8.40 9.67
CA SER A 75 -15.05 8.88 9.25
C SER A 75 -16.15 7.85 9.45
N ARG A 76 -15.81 6.62 9.82
CA ARG A 76 -16.82 5.58 10.01
C ARG A 76 -17.60 5.81 11.31
N PRO A 77 -18.94 5.64 11.31
CA PRO A 77 -19.75 5.89 12.50
C PRO A 77 -19.37 5.07 13.74
N GLY A 78 -18.83 3.85 13.51
CA GLY A 78 -18.36 2.96 14.58
C GLY A 78 -16.91 3.16 14.99
N ALA A 79 -16.15 4.03 14.31
CA ALA A 79 -14.76 4.29 14.68
C ALA A 79 -14.70 5.15 15.96
N ASP A 80 -14.24 4.55 17.06
CA ASP A 80 -14.10 5.24 18.34
C ASP A 80 -12.94 6.24 18.27
N PRO A 81 -13.18 7.56 18.45
CA PRO A 81 -12.14 8.58 18.44
C PRO A 81 -11.09 8.40 19.53
N ASP A 82 -11.43 7.70 20.62
CA ASP A 82 -10.52 7.38 21.71
C ASP A 82 -9.56 6.24 21.39
N LEU A 83 -9.84 5.47 20.34
CA LEU A 83 -9.07 4.32 19.86
C LEU A 83 -8.48 4.52 18.46
N THR A 84 -8.71 5.67 17.82
CA THR A 84 -8.33 5.89 16.43
C THR A 84 -7.13 6.82 16.28
N PHE A 85 -6.12 6.34 15.55
CA PHE A 85 -4.99 7.13 15.06
C PHE A 85 -4.97 7.05 13.54
N THR A 86 -4.89 8.19 12.85
CA THR A 86 -4.78 8.21 11.38
C THR A 86 -3.46 8.84 10.97
N ALA A 87 -2.66 8.12 10.18
CA ALA A 87 -1.47 8.65 9.54
C ALA A 87 -1.77 9.00 8.09
N THR A 88 -1.41 10.21 7.69
CA THR A 88 -1.48 10.68 6.30
C THR A 88 -0.23 11.47 5.92
N ALA A 89 0.05 11.60 4.62
CA ALA A 89 1.18 12.36 4.13
C ALA A 89 1.02 12.75 2.65
N ALA A 90 1.60 13.88 2.26
CA ALA A 90 1.77 14.23 0.86
C ALA A 90 2.85 13.38 0.15
N SER A 91 3.67 12.68 0.90
CA SER A 91 4.89 12.02 0.43
C SER A 91 4.67 11.02 -0.71
N LYS A 92 3.57 10.28 -0.70
CA LYS A 92 3.25 9.28 -1.72
C LYS A 92 2.55 9.90 -2.91
N GLY A 93 1.51 10.72 -2.66
CA GLY A 93 0.73 11.36 -3.73
C GLY A 93 1.55 12.32 -4.59
N TRP A 94 2.47 13.06 -3.99
CA TRP A 94 3.28 14.09 -4.70
C TRP A 94 4.75 13.73 -4.86
N ASN A 95 5.11 12.46 -4.65
CA ASN A 95 6.47 11.95 -4.85
C ASN A 95 7.56 12.73 -4.09
N ILE A 96 7.30 13.07 -2.84
CA ILE A 96 8.22 13.80 -1.96
C ILE A 96 8.62 13.03 -0.68
N PRO A 97 8.87 11.69 -0.73
CA PRO A 97 9.14 10.92 0.49
C PRO A 97 10.46 11.32 1.18
N GLY A 98 11.42 11.85 0.40
CA GLY A 98 12.70 12.29 0.92
C GLY A 98 12.62 13.51 1.84
N LEU A 99 11.51 14.27 1.80
CA LEU A 99 11.32 15.48 2.61
C LEU A 99 10.79 15.17 4.03
N LYS A 100 10.44 13.93 4.34
CA LYS A 100 10.16 13.42 5.70
C LYS A 100 9.17 14.27 6.49
N CYS A 101 7.94 14.39 6.00
CA CYS A 101 6.83 15.03 6.70
C CYS A 101 5.58 14.18 6.55
N ALA A 102 4.96 13.83 7.67
CA ALA A 102 3.69 13.14 7.75
C ALA A 102 2.84 13.79 8.85
N GLN A 103 1.54 13.56 8.80
CA GLN A 103 0.60 14.04 9.79
C GLN A 103 0.03 12.84 10.54
N LEU A 104 0.01 12.90 11.87
CA LEU A 104 -0.75 12.02 12.73
C LEU A 104 -1.98 12.76 13.25
N ILE A 105 -3.15 12.21 12.99
CA ILE A 105 -4.44 12.75 13.43
C ILE A 105 -4.95 11.85 14.55
N ALA A 106 -5.22 12.44 15.70
CA ALA A 106 -5.79 11.77 16.85
C ALA A 106 -6.69 12.74 17.62
N SER A 107 -7.73 12.23 18.29
CA SER A 107 -8.65 12.99 19.12
C SER A 107 -8.94 12.23 20.43
N GLY A 108 -9.73 12.81 21.32
CA GLY A 108 -10.13 12.16 22.56
C GLY A 108 -8.97 11.60 23.38
N ARG A 109 -9.15 10.39 23.94
CA ARG A 109 -8.11 9.71 24.72
C ARG A 109 -6.91 9.24 23.86
N ALA A 110 -7.11 8.97 22.57
CA ALA A 110 -6.00 8.67 21.67
C ALA A 110 -5.01 9.84 21.63
N ARG A 111 -5.49 11.07 21.50
CA ARG A 111 -4.67 12.28 21.56
C ARG A 111 -3.99 12.44 22.94
N THR A 112 -4.72 12.23 24.03
CA THR A 112 -4.14 12.33 25.38
C THR A 112 -3.02 11.30 25.58
N ARG A 113 -3.19 10.08 25.12
CA ARG A 113 -2.14 9.03 25.17
C ARG A 113 -0.91 9.41 24.36
N TRP A 114 -1.13 9.95 23.15
CA TRP A 114 -0.04 10.42 22.31
C TRP A 114 0.76 11.53 22.98
N ASP A 115 0.08 12.55 23.51
CA ASP A 115 0.73 13.70 24.12
C ASP A 115 1.45 13.36 25.44
N ALA A 116 1.03 12.31 26.14
CA ALA A 116 1.65 11.84 27.37
C ALA A 116 2.93 11.02 27.14
N ASP A 117 3.17 10.51 25.93
CA ASP A 117 4.39 9.73 25.63
C ASP A 117 5.53 10.68 25.25
N ALA A 118 6.64 10.62 25.99
CA ALA A 118 7.80 11.48 25.74
C ALA A 118 8.40 11.30 24.33
N ARG A 119 8.21 10.12 23.70
CA ARG A 119 8.67 9.84 22.33
C ARG A 119 7.89 10.62 21.30
N SER A 120 6.64 10.98 21.58
CA SER A 120 5.78 11.75 20.65
C SER A 120 6.35 13.13 20.37
N ALA A 121 6.86 13.82 21.37
CA ALA A 121 7.53 15.11 21.23
C ALA A 121 8.80 15.01 20.37
N HIS A 122 9.57 13.93 20.55
CA HIS A 122 10.73 13.65 19.72
C HIS A 122 10.34 13.40 18.24
N LEU A 123 9.34 12.57 17.98
CA LEU A 123 8.84 12.31 16.64
C LEU A 123 8.30 13.57 15.95
N GLN A 124 7.64 14.46 16.71
CA GLN A 124 7.17 15.75 16.17
C GLN A 124 8.35 16.66 15.78
N ALA A 125 9.41 16.66 16.58
CA ALA A 125 10.61 17.47 16.31
C ALA A 125 11.42 16.97 15.10
N GLU A 126 11.29 15.70 14.71
CA GLU A 126 11.97 15.14 13.54
C GLU A 126 11.32 15.51 12.21
N ALA A 127 10.11 16.06 12.21
CA ALA A 127 9.44 16.49 10.99
C ALA A 127 10.24 17.61 10.31
N SER A 128 10.60 17.40 9.05
CA SER A 128 11.37 18.38 8.26
C SER A 128 10.57 19.65 8.01
N VAL A 129 11.13 20.81 8.33
CA VAL A 129 10.53 22.12 8.03
C VAL A 129 10.30 22.28 6.53
N ILE A 130 11.26 21.89 5.70
CA ILE A 130 11.13 21.92 4.24
C ILE A 130 10.03 20.93 3.80
N GLY A 131 9.94 19.77 4.45
CA GLY A 131 8.87 18.81 4.21
C GLY A 131 7.48 19.35 4.55
N ALA A 132 7.36 20.12 5.63
CA ALA A 132 6.11 20.78 5.99
C ALA A 132 5.70 21.84 4.95
N MET A 133 6.65 22.68 4.52
CA MET A 133 6.40 23.67 3.46
C MET A 133 6.00 23.01 2.14
N ALA A 134 6.71 21.95 1.72
CA ALA A 134 6.38 21.19 0.52
C ALA A 134 5.01 20.49 0.63
N THR A 135 4.66 19.98 1.80
CA THR A 135 3.32 19.40 2.05
C THR A 135 2.23 20.45 1.89
N ILE A 136 2.42 21.67 2.41
CA ILE A 136 1.47 22.77 2.26
C ILE A 136 1.30 23.14 0.79
N ALA A 137 2.40 23.30 0.04
CA ALA A 137 2.37 23.60 -1.39
C ALA A 137 1.67 22.47 -2.18
N ALA A 138 2.02 21.22 -1.92
CA ALA A 138 1.41 20.05 -2.55
C ALA A 138 -0.11 20.02 -2.36
N LEU A 139 -0.60 20.22 -1.14
CA LEU A 139 -2.03 20.19 -0.83
C LEU A 139 -2.79 21.40 -1.36
N ARG A 140 -2.17 22.59 -1.44
CA ARG A 140 -2.82 23.81 -1.91
C ARG A 140 -2.80 23.95 -3.44
N GLU A 141 -1.68 23.61 -4.06
CA GLU A 141 -1.38 23.95 -5.45
C GLU A 141 -1.13 22.71 -6.34
N GLY A 142 -0.79 21.56 -5.75
CA GLY A 142 -0.38 20.36 -6.46
C GLY A 142 -1.51 19.43 -6.93
N ARG A 143 -2.78 19.89 -6.97
CA ARG A 143 -3.93 19.02 -7.33
C ARG A 143 -3.86 18.54 -8.78
N GLU A 144 -3.53 19.43 -9.71
CA GLU A 144 -3.42 19.12 -11.14
C GLU A 144 -2.30 18.11 -11.38
N TRP A 145 -1.13 18.35 -10.80
CA TRP A 145 0.01 17.42 -10.86
C TRP A 145 -0.36 16.01 -10.36
N LEU A 146 -1.08 15.92 -9.22
CA LEU A 146 -1.56 14.63 -8.69
C LEU A 146 -2.53 13.94 -9.66
N SER A 147 -3.42 14.69 -10.29
CA SER A 147 -4.39 14.17 -11.26
C SER A 147 -3.70 13.57 -12.48
N GLU A 148 -2.74 14.31 -13.04
CA GLU A 148 -1.92 13.86 -14.18
C GLU A 148 -1.06 12.65 -13.79
N GLY A 149 -0.45 12.68 -12.59
CA GLY A 149 0.33 11.58 -12.04
C GLY A 149 -0.49 10.30 -11.89
N ARG A 150 -1.73 10.38 -11.39
CA ARG A 150 -2.64 9.22 -11.32
C ARG A 150 -2.98 8.68 -12.70
N THR A 151 -3.25 9.54 -13.67
CA THR A 151 -3.52 9.14 -15.06
C THR A 151 -2.32 8.41 -15.66
N TYR A 152 -1.12 8.93 -15.42
CA TYR A 152 0.12 8.32 -15.89
C TYR A 152 0.37 6.93 -15.27
N ILE A 153 0.20 6.81 -13.94
CA ILE A 153 0.35 5.53 -13.21
C ILE A 153 -0.71 4.52 -13.67
N ARG A 154 -1.94 4.96 -13.92
CA ARG A 154 -3.01 4.12 -14.47
C ARG A 154 -2.62 3.53 -15.82
N ALA A 155 -2.09 4.35 -16.70
CA ALA A 155 -1.62 3.87 -18.01
C ALA A 155 -0.45 2.87 -17.89
N ASN A 156 0.46 3.05 -16.92
CA ASN A 156 1.50 2.05 -16.62
C ASN A 156 0.90 0.75 -16.05
N ARG A 157 -0.12 0.85 -15.19
CA ARG A 157 -0.87 -0.30 -14.67
C ARG A 157 -1.49 -1.13 -15.81
N GLU A 158 -2.13 -0.49 -16.75
CA GLU A 158 -2.74 -1.13 -17.93
C GLU A 158 -1.69 -1.83 -18.78
N LEU A 159 -0.58 -1.17 -19.07
CA LEU A 159 0.56 -1.77 -19.77
C LEU A 159 1.06 -3.05 -19.08
N VAL A 160 1.24 -3.00 -17.75
CA VAL A 160 1.70 -4.18 -16.98
C VAL A 160 0.69 -5.31 -17.10
N GLY A 161 -0.61 -4.99 -16.97
CA GLY A 161 -1.70 -5.95 -17.16
C GLY A 161 -1.67 -6.61 -18.53
N ASP A 162 -1.60 -5.81 -19.59
CA ASP A 162 -1.63 -6.28 -20.98
C ASP A 162 -0.41 -7.14 -21.32
N VAL A 163 0.79 -6.73 -20.94
CA VAL A 163 2.03 -7.43 -21.28
C VAL A 163 2.21 -8.72 -20.50
N LEU A 164 1.79 -8.72 -19.23
CA LEU A 164 1.91 -9.91 -18.37
C LEU A 164 0.66 -10.81 -18.44
N ALA A 165 -0.43 -10.37 -19.08
CA ALA A 165 -1.57 -11.22 -19.34
C ALA A 165 -1.17 -12.47 -20.15
N GLY A 166 -1.52 -13.65 -19.61
CA GLY A 166 -1.18 -14.92 -20.26
C GLY A 166 0.30 -15.32 -20.21
N VAL A 167 1.12 -14.63 -19.42
CA VAL A 167 2.46 -15.13 -19.10
C VAL A 167 2.33 -16.25 -18.09
N GLU A 168 2.54 -17.49 -18.55
CA GLU A 168 2.41 -18.69 -17.72
C GLU A 168 3.27 -18.58 -16.45
N GLY A 169 2.68 -18.91 -15.32
CA GLY A 169 3.33 -18.92 -14.02
C GLY A 169 3.38 -17.56 -13.30
N ILE A 170 2.81 -16.49 -13.89
CA ILE A 170 2.67 -15.18 -13.25
C ILE A 170 1.21 -14.75 -13.26
N ASP A 171 0.66 -14.50 -12.07
CA ASP A 171 -0.62 -13.82 -11.89
C ASP A 171 -0.40 -12.42 -11.35
N VAL A 172 -0.98 -11.41 -12.00
CA VAL A 172 -0.81 -10.01 -11.61
C VAL A 172 -2.06 -9.49 -10.92
N THR A 173 -1.89 -8.98 -9.69
CA THR A 173 -2.90 -8.15 -9.05
C THR A 173 -2.66 -6.70 -9.44
N LEU A 174 -3.54 -6.17 -10.30
CA LEU A 174 -3.51 -4.77 -10.69
C LEU A 174 -4.11 -3.91 -9.58
N PRO A 175 -3.42 -2.85 -9.13
CA PRO A 175 -3.87 -2.06 -8.00
C PRO A 175 -5.08 -1.18 -8.33
N GLU A 176 -6.10 -1.16 -7.45
CA GLU A 176 -7.20 -0.18 -7.43
C GLU A 176 -6.67 1.21 -7.03
N ALA A 177 -5.65 1.22 -6.19
CA ALA A 177 -4.93 2.39 -5.69
C ALA A 177 -3.45 2.08 -5.46
N THR A 178 -2.67 3.06 -5.12
CA THR A 178 -1.21 3.02 -5.03
C THR A 178 -0.54 3.02 -6.42
N TYR A 179 0.76 2.88 -6.44
CA TYR A 179 1.57 2.68 -7.66
C TYR A 179 2.32 1.34 -7.59
N LEU A 180 1.71 0.33 -6.96
CA LEU A 180 2.36 -0.93 -6.63
C LEU A 180 1.52 -2.08 -7.21
N ALA A 181 2.10 -2.86 -8.12
CA ALA A 181 1.51 -4.10 -8.61
C ALA A 181 2.07 -5.30 -7.83
N TRP A 182 1.20 -6.25 -7.50
CA TRP A 182 1.55 -7.46 -6.76
C TRP A 182 1.53 -8.66 -7.70
N LEU A 183 2.68 -9.30 -7.86
CA LEU A 183 2.88 -10.42 -8.78
C LEU A 183 2.98 -11.71 -7.98
N ASP A 184 2.11 -12.66 -8.27
CA ASP A 184 2.19 -14.05 -7.83
C ASP A 184 3.00 -14.84 -8.86
N CYS A 185 4.19 -15.24 -8.47
CA CYS A 185 5.13 -16.00 -9.33
C CYS A 185 5.26 -17.46 -8.87
N ARG A 186 4.36 -17.95 -8.01
CA ARG A 186 4.40 -19.32 -7.49
C ARG A 186 4.26 -20.35 -8.59
N GLY A 187 3.54 -20.03 -9.67
CA GLY A 187 3.43 -20.87 -10.86
C GLY A 187 4.76 -21.10 -11.60
N LEU A 188 5.79 -20.28 -11.33
CA LEU A 188 7.15 -20.50 -11.82
C LEU A 188 8.01 -21.40 -10.90
N GLY A 189 7.46 -21.88 -9.78
CA GLY A 189 8.21 -22.66 -8.79
C GLY A 189 9.29 -21.88 -8.04
N LEU A 190 9.16 -20.55 -7.95
CA LEU A 190 10.18 -19.68 -7.38
C LEU A 190 9.80 -19.27 -5.95
N GLU A 191 10.70 -19.46 -5.00
CA GLU A 191 10.54 -18.94 -3.64
C GLU A 191 10.90 -17.43 -3.55
N ARG A 192 11.88 -17.00 -4.36
CA ARG A 192 12.42 -15.64 -4.36
C ARG A 192 12.44 -15.04 -5.77
N PRO A 193 11.27 -14.71 -6.33
CA PRO A 193 11.15 -14.25 -7.71
C PRO A 193 11.87 -12.92 -7.96
N ALA A 194 11.84 -11.97 -7.02
CA ALA A 194 12.51 -10.68 -7.21
C ALA A 194 14.03 -10.84 -7.30
N HIS A 195 14.64 -11.75 -6.54
CA HIS A 195 16.06 -12.07 -6.66
C HIS A 195 16.40 -12.65 -8.05
N LEU A 196 15.59 -13.58 -8.52
CA LEU A 196 15.78 -14.19 -9.84
C LEU A 196 15.66 -13.16 -10.96
N PHE A 197 14.58 -12.36 -10.96
CA PHE A 197 14.38 -11.31 -11.98
C PHE A 197 15.48 -10.26 -11.94
N ARG A 198 16.01 -9.93 -10.76
CA ARG A 198 17.17 -9.03 -10.65
C ARG A 198 18.40 -9.62 -11.34
N LYS A 199 18.67 -10.91 -11.12
CA LYS A 199 19.84 -11.61 -11.68
C LYS A 199 19.71 -11.86 -13.19
N GLU A 200 18.56 -12.36 -13.63
CA GLU A 200 18.37 -12.88 -15.00
C GLU A 200 17.76 -11.84 -15.96
N ALA A 201 16.98 -10.88 -15.44
CA ALA A 201 16.31 -9.85 -16.22
C ALA A 201 16.87 -8.45 -16.00
N GLY A 202 17.70 -8.24 -14.96
CA GLY A 202 18.15 -6.91 -14.56
C GLY A 202 17.03 -6.03 -14.02
N VAL A 203 15.95 -6.64 -13.47
CA VAL A 203 14.78 -5.96 -12.93
C VAL A 203 14.78 -6.06 -11.40
N ALA A 204 14.83 -4.91 -10.72
CA ALA A 204 14.80 -4.83 -9.27
C ALA A 204 13.36 -4.65 -8.76
N MET A 205 12.91 -5.57 -7.91
CA MET A 205 11.60 -5.56 -7.25
C MET A 205 11.75 -5.84 -5.76
N ASN A 206 10.67 -5.66 -4.97
CA ASN A 206 10.67 -6.10 -3.59
C ASN A 206 10.22 -7.56 -3.51
N GLU A 207 10.93 -8.35 -2.69
CA GLU A 207 10.53 -9.74 -2.39
C GLU A 207 9.26 -9.78 -1.55
N GLY A 208 8.37 -10.72 -1.85
CA GLY A 208 7.13 -10.92 -1.10
C GLY A 208 7.36 -11.25 0.36
N VAL A 209 8.39 -12.03 0.68
CA VAL A 209 8.74 -12.39 2.07
C VAL A 209 9.03 -11.19 2.98
N THR A 210 9.32 -10.01 2.41
CA THR A 210 9.48 -8.77 3.20
C THR A 210 8.16 -8.24 3.75
N PHE A 211 7.02 -8.77 3.28
CA PHE A 211 5.66 -8.48 3.76
C PHE A 211 5.10 -9.59 4.65
N GLY A 212 5.88 -10.60 4.93
CA GLY A 212 5.53 -11.77 5.75
C GLY A 212 6.00 -13.07 5.09
N THR A 213 6.36 -14.05 5.91
CA THR A 213 6.93 -15.33 5.43
C THR A 213 5.98 -16.13 4.53
N ALA A 214 4.66 -15.95 4.71
CA ALA A 214 3.62 -16.58 3.88
C ALA A 214 3.63 -16.10 2.40
N TRP A 215 4.32 -14.99 2.10
CA TRP A 215 4.37 -14.40 0.76
C TRP A 215 5.61 -14.80 -0.03
N SER A 216 6.18 -15.97 0.27
CA SER A 216 7.17 -16.62 -0.59
C SER A 216 6.58 -16.84 -1.98
N GLY A 217 7.36 -16.63 -3.03
CA GLY A 217 6.90 -16.75 -4.41
C GLY A 217 6.21 -15.50 -4.97
N PHE A 218 6.05 -14.44 -4.16
CA PHE A 218 5.50 -13.16 -4.62
C PHE A 218 6.58 -12.09 -4.78
N CYS A 219 6.29 -11.06 -5.59
CA CYS A 219 7.09 -9.85 -5.65
C CYS A 219 6.24 -8.61 -5.95
N ARG A 220 6.76 -7.43 -5.57
CA ARG A 220 6.07 -6.15 -5.74
C ARG A 220 6.80 -5.28 -6.75
N LEU A 221 6.10 -4.92 -7.83
CA LEU A 221 6.57 -4.02 -8.88
C LEU A 221 6.09 -2.59 -8.62
N ASN A 222 6.96 -1.60 -8.85
CA ASN A 222 6.63 -0.19 -8.74
C ASN A 222 6.28 0.37 -10.13
N LEU A 223 5.06 0.89 -10.29
CA LEU A 223 4.52 1.45 -11.52
C LEU A 223 4.86 2.94 -11.73
N ALA A 224 5.37 3.63 -10.69
CA ALA A 224 5.69 5.05 -10.75
C ALA A 224 7.08 5.29 -11.34
N THR A 225 7.24 4.92 -12.60
CA THR A 225 8.47 5.09 -13.38
C THR A 225 8.14 5.58 -14.79
N GLY A 226 9.18 5.99 -15.55
CA GLY A 226 9.00 6.40 -16.93
C GLY A 226 8.45 5.28 -17.80
N ARG A 227 7.56 5.60 -18.75
CA ARG A 227 6.89 4.64 -19.64
C ARG A 227 7.88 3.68 -20.31
N ASN A 228 8.96 4.22 -20.88
CA ASN A 228 9.97 3.39 -21.59
C ASN A 228 10.66 2.40 -20.65
N ILE A 229 10.87 2.78 -19.38
CA ILE A 229 11.45 1.91 -18.36
C ILE A 229 10.45 0.81 -18.00
N GLU A 230 9.17 1.15 -17.84
CA GLU A 230 8.12 0.19 -17.53
C GLU A 230 7.93 -0.82 -18.66
N GLU A 231 7.87 -0.37 -19.92
CA GLU A 231 7.77 -1.23 -21.10
C GLU A 231 8.91 -2.24 -21.15
N GLU A 232 10.14 -1.78 -20.97
CA GLU A 232 11.30 -2.65 -20.96
C GLU A 232 11.30 -3.61 -19.76
N THR A 233 10.88 -3.13 -18.59
CA THR A 233 10.76 -3.91 -17.36
C THR A 233 9.81 -5.09 -17.54
N VAL A 234 8.58 -4.84 -17.97
CA VAL A 234 7.58 -5.93 -18.14
C VAL A 234 7.93 -6.86 -19.28
N ARG A 235 8.55 -6.37 -20.36
CA ARG A 235 9.06 -7.19 -21.43
C ARG A 235 10.13 -8.17 -20.94
N ARG A 236 11.08 -7.70 -20.13
CA ARG A 236 12.14 -8.54 -19.53
C ARG A 236 11.58 -9.58 -18.57
N ILE A 237 10.63 -9.19 -17.72
CA ILE A 237 9.93 -10.12 -16.82
C ILE A 237 9.27 -11.23 -17.65
N GLY A 238 8.44 -10.87 -18.63
CA GLY A 238 7.73 -11.84 -19.46
C GLY A 238 8.64 -12.76 -20.27
N CYS A 239 9.74 -12.23 -20.84
CA CYS A 239 10.72 -13.04 -21.55
C CYS A 239 11.41 -14.05 -20.62
N THR A 240 11.77 -13.63 -19.41
CA THR A 240 12.43 -14.49 -18.42
C THR A 240 11.48 -15.57 -17.92
N ALA A 241 10.22 -15.23 -17.60
CA ALA A 241 9.21 -16.20 -17.19
C ALA A 241 8.98 -17.28 -18.26
N ARG A 242 8.74 -16.89 -19.51
CA ARG A 242 8.57 -17.83 -20.64
C ARG A 242 9.78 -18.76 -20.85
N ARG A 243 11.00 -18.27 -20.57
CA ARG A 243 12.20 -19.11 -20.63
C ARG A 243 12.22 -20.15 -19.52
N LEU A 244 11.80 -19.76 -18.32
CA LEU A 244 11.73 -20.67 -17.16
C LEU A 244 10.66 -21.74 -17.34
N SER A 245 9.46 -21.39 -17.80
CA SER A 245 8.37 -22.34 -18.05
C SER A 245 8.75 -23.39 -19.09
N ARG A 246 9.57 -23.05 -20.10
CA ARG A 246 10.07 -23.99 -21.11
C ARG A 246 11.22 -24.89 -20.63
N ALA A 247 11.90 -24.51 -19.55
CA ALA A 247 13.03 -25.27 -19.00
C ALA A 247 12.57 -26.27 -17.90
N THR A 248 11.33 -26.19 -17.48
CA THR A 248 10.73 -27.12 -16.52
C THR A 248 10.03 -28.21 -17.33
N PRO A 249 10.49 -29.50 -17.28
CA PRO A 249 9.95 -30.61 -18.07
C PRO A 249 8.54 -30.99 -17.69
#